data_bf08efb9f4c076e47d9be6a3a5c910fa
#
_entry.id   bf08efb9f4c076e47d9be6a3a5c910fa
#
_cell.length_a   1.000
_cell.length_b   1.000
_cell.length_c   1.000
_cell.angle_alpha   90.00
_cell.angle_beta   90.00
_cell.angle_gamma   90.00
#
_symmetry.space_group_name_H-M   'P 1'
#
loop_
_entity.id
_entity.type
_entity.pdbx_description
1 polymer ?
#
loop_
_entity_poly.entity_id
_entity_poly.type
_entity_poly.pdbx_seq_one_letter_code
_entity_poly.pdbx_strand_id
1 'polypeptide(L)'
;LVLGADCARADLIRQDARHASVPVTTFALGGDSTADVMAAPANDDHSRFSIVIDGTSIGELSLTLDGDFNYANAAAAVAIARAAGFDFGSAQAKDALREMEPVRIAGRMEHFKDTRSNTIAIVDYAHNYASVTALLDYVDQRYGSEKPEITLITGSAGNKAYDRRAEIVHAAQDRIDHLVLTFEDTDDEPVEQVCADMNDSVTNPQLDVKTILDRAEAVETTVSRDRKDPEHLHIILIIGKGNERWFKDHGKHIPYEGDDRIVERVFRLK
;
A
#
# COMPACT_ATOMS: atom_id res chain seq x y z
N LEU A 1 -21.99 13.18 -1.47
CA LEU A 1 -20.54 13.22 -1.24
C LEU A 1 -20.17 12.19 -0.17
N VAL A 2 -19.14 11.39 -0.42
CA VAL A 2 -18.54 10.52 0.61
C VAL A 2 -17.17 11.10 0.96
N LEU A 3 -16.87 11.25 2.26
CA LEU A 3 -15.73 12.00 2.76
C LEU A 3 -15.04 11.26 3.91
N GLY A 4 -13.70 11.07 3.84
CA GLY A 4 -12.90 10.64 4.98
C GLY A 4 -12.97 11.67 6.10
N ALA A 5 -13.34 11.25 7.29
CA ALA A 5 -13.54 12.16 8.43
C ALA A 5 -12.19 12.74 8.93
N ASP A 6 -11.11 12.00 8.72
CA ASP A 6 -9.72 12.32 9.06
C ASP A 6 -8.96 13.10 7.97
N CYS A 7 -9.62 13.42 6.86
CA CYS A 7 -9.05 14.23 5.80
C CYS A 7 -8.66 15.62 6.33
N ALA A 8 -7.43 16.05 6.07
CA ALA A 8 -6.87 17.33 6.55
C ALA A 8 -7.71 18.58 6.20
N ARG A 9 -8.60 18.50 5.20
CA ARG A 9 -9.49 19.58 4.77
C ARG A 9 -10.97 19.20 4.89
N ALA A 10 -11.31 18.20 5.71
CA ALA A 10 -12.68 17.70 5.85
C ALA A 10 -13.69 18.82 6.19
N ASP A 11 -13.33 19.74 7.07
CA ASP A 11 -14.22 20.83 7.48
C ASP A 11 -14.56 21.81 6.34
N LEU A 12 -13.56 22.15 5.53
CA LEU A 12 -13.77 23.02 4.35
C LEU A 12 -14.66 22.32 3.31
N ILE A 13 -14.37 21.04 3.03
CA ILE A 13 -15.16 20.24 2.09
C ILE A 13 -16.62 20.11 2.57
N ARG A 14 -16.83 19.88 3.88
CA ARG A 14 -18.18 19.85 4.47
C ARG A 14 -18.90 21.19 4.37
N GLN A 15 -18.15 22.30 4.54
CA GLN A 15 -18.72 23.65 4.39
C GLN A 15 -19.18 23.88 2.95
N ASP A 16 -18.35 23.56 1.98
CA ASP A 16 -18.69 23.72 0.56
C ASP A 16 -19.86 22.83 0.15
N ALA A 17 -19.90 21.58 0.63
CA ALA A 17 -21.01 20.67 0.41
C ALA A 17 -22.32 21.22 0.97
N ARG A 18 -22.29 21.83 2.19
CA ARG A 18 -23.48 22.49 2.78
C ARG A 18 -23.96 23.66 1.93
N HIS A 19 -23.04 24.53 1.45
CA HIS A 19 -23.38 25.66 0.57
C HIS A 19 -24.01 25.18 -0.74
N ALA A 20 -23.55 24.05 -1.26
CA ALA A 20 -24.08 23.44 -2.48
C ALA A 20 -25.31 22.52 -2.23
N SER A 21 -25.78 22.42 -0.99
CA SER A 21 -26.88 21.50 -0.59
C SER A 21 -26.62 20.04 -0.99
N VAL A 22 -25.36 19.60 -0.94
CA VAL A 22 -24.93 18.22 -1.21
C VAL A 22 -24.90 17.43 0.12
N PRO A 23 -25.65 16.32 0.25
CA PRO A 23 -25.55 15.47 1.43
C PRO A 23 -24.16 14.86 1.55
N VAL A 24 -23.66 14.76 2.78
CA VAL A 24 -22.34 14.19 3.08
C VAL A 24 -22.50 12.95 3.94
N THR A 25 -21.85 11.87 3.53
CA THR A 25 -21.66 10.67 4.33
C THR A 25 -20.18 10.57 4.65
N THR A 26 -19.84 10.39 5.92
CA THR A 26 -18.44 10.32 6.38
C THR A 26 -18.03 8.91 6.71
N PHE A 27 -16.73 8.61 6.53
CA PHE A 27 -16.15 7.35 6.97
C PHE A 27 -14.81 7.58 7.69
N ALA A 28 -14.42 6.65 8.55
CA ALA A 28 -13.13 6.66 9.24
C ALA A 28 -12.65 5.25 9.58
N LEU A 29 -11.33 5.12 9.81
CA LEU A 29 -10.77 4.04 10.60
C LEU A 29 -11.09 4.32 12.07
N GLY A 30 -11.44 3.29 12.84
CA GLY A 30 -11.96 3.41 14.21
C GLY A 30 -11.05 4.18 15.19
N GLY A 31 -11.62 4.52 16.33
CA GLY A 31 -11.05 5.39 17.35
C GLY A 31 -12.09 6.41 17.82
N ASP A 32 -11.67 7.62 18.17
CA ASP A 32 -12.55 8.71 18.65
C ASP A 32 -13.35 9.43 17.54
N SER A 33 -13.43 8.82 16.38
CA SER A 33 -14.13 9.40 15.21
C SER A 33 -15.65 9.33 15.39
N THR A 34 -16.33 10.41 14.99
CA THR A 34 -17.80 10.49 14.91
C THR A 34 -18.31 10.33 13.48
N ALA A 35 -17.63 9.54 12.66
CA ALA A 35 -18.02 9.29 11.28
C ALA A 35 -19.29 8.43 11.20
N ASP A 36 -20.08 8.61 10.11
CA ASP A 36 -21.30 7.83 9.86
C ASP A 36 -21.01 6.35 9.63
N VAL A 37 -19.83 6.03 9.07
CA VAL A 37 -19.35 4.66 8.86
C VAL A 37 -17.94 4.55 9.43
N MET A 38 -17.73 3.60 10.32
CA MET A 38 -16.43 3.34 10.93
C MET A 38 -16.03 1.88 10.73
N ALA A 39 -14.74 1.64 10.51
CA ALA A 39 -14.15 0.32 10.58
C ALA A 39 -13.04 0.29 11.64
N ALA A 40 -12.93 -0.81 12.36
CA ALA A 40 -11.89 -1.01 13.36
C ALA A 40 -11.47 -2.48 13.42
N PRO A 41 -10.20 -2.80 13.74
CA PRO A 41 -9.79 -4.16 14.03
C PRO A 41 -10.72 -4.79 15.07
N ALA A 42 -11.11 -6.05 14.87
CA ALA A 42 -11.97 -6.79 15.79
C ALA A 42 -11.18 -7.72 16.71
N ASN A 43 -9.89 -7.93 16.42
CA ASN A 43 -8.97 -8.79 17.18
C ASN A 43 -7.53 -8.26 17.11
N ASP A 44 -6.69 -8.75 18.01
CA ASP A 44 -5.30 -8.26 18.17
C ASP A 44 -4.40 -8.62 16.98
N ASP A 45 -4.70 -9.68 16.22
CA ASP A 45 -3.93 -10.07 15.04
C ASP A 45 -4.40 -9.38 13.76
N HIS A 46 -5.40 -8.49 13.86
CA HIS A 46 -5.96 -7.72 12.75
C HIS A 46 -6.44 -8.59 11.55
N SER A 47 -6.80 -9.86 11.79
CA SER A 47 -7.34 -10.75 10.75
C SER A 47 -8.82 -10.50 10.48
N ARG A 48 -9.51 -9.80 11.41
CA ARG A 48 -10.92 -9.44 11.33
C ARG A 48 -11.12 -7.97 11.72
N PHE A 49 -12.15 -7.39 11.17
CA PHE A 49 -12.56 -6.01 11.48
C PHE A 49 -14.08 -5.92 11.63
N SER A 50 -14.51 -4.94 12.37
CA SER A 50 -15.91 -4.59 12.53
C SER A 50 -16.25 -3.35 11.72
N ILE A 51 -17.46 -3.29 11.16
CA ILE A 51 -18.03 -2.06 10.60
C ILE A 51 -19.21 -1.62 11.43
N VAL A 52 -19.22 -0.32 11.74
CA VAL A 52 -20.30 0.35 12.48
C VAL A 52 -20.89 1.42 11.58
N ILE A 53 -22.22 1.42 11.43
CA ILE A 53 -22.97 2.43 10.68
C ILE A 53 -23.91 3.12 11.67
N ASP A 54 -23.82 4.46 11.82
CA ASP A 54 -24.60 5.26 12.76
C ASP A 54 -24.64 4.66 14.18
N GLY A 55 -23.50 4.20 14.67
CA GLY A 55 -23.37 3.56 15.98
C GLY A 55 -23.88 2.12 16.07
N THR A 56 -24.35 1.53 14.98
CA THR A 56 -24.83 0.13 14.95
C THR A 56 -23.85 -0.76 14.18
N SER A 57 -23.35 -1.81 14.84
CA SER A 57 -22.49 -2.79 14.17
C SER A 57 -23.28 -3.62 13.15
N ILE A 58 -22.72 -3.77 11.95
CA ILE A 58 -23.26 -4.67 10.92
C ILE A 58 -22.61 -6.06 10.96
N GLY A 59 -21.65 -6.27 11.86
CA GLY A 59 -20.98 -7.54 12.09
C GLY A 59 -19.46 -7.45 11.92
N GLU A 60 -18.82 -8.60 12.12
CA GLU A 60 -17.40 -8.77 11.87
C GLU A 60 -17.18 -9.34 10.46
N LEU A 61 -16.20 -8.78 9.77
CA LEU A 61 -15.83 -9.14 8.41
C LEU A 61 -14.35 -9.52 8.38
N SER A 62 -13.92 -10.19 7.30
CA SER A 62 -12.51 -10.44 7.02
C SER A 62 -12.14 -9.88 5.65
N LEU A 63 -10.93 -9.36 5.53
CA LEU A 63 -10.33 -8.99 4.25
C LEU A 63 -9.13 -9.93 4.00
N THR A 64 -8.86 -10.18 2.72
CA THR A 64 -7.61 -10.83 2.29
C THR A 64 -6.51 -9.84 2.01
N LEU A 65 -6.81 -8.55 2.11
CA LEU A 65 -5.85 -7.46 1.97
C LEU A 65 -5.36 -7.08 3.35
N ASP A 66 -4.10 -7.30 3.62
CA ASP A 66 -3.45 -6.95 4.87
C ASP A 66 -3.30 -5.42 5.02
N GLY A 67 -3.16 -4.97 6.26
CA GLY A 67 -2.98 -3.57 6.65
C GLY A 67 -4.27 -2.82 6.97
N ASP A 68 -4.25 -2.11 8.10
CA ASP A 68 -5.41 -1.40 8.66
C ASP A 68 -6.01 -0.35 7.72
N PHE A 69 -5.20 0.23 6.83
CA PHE A 69 -5.70 1.15 5.80
C PHE A 69 -6.73 0.51 4.87
N ASN A 70 -6.72 -0.82 4.71
CA ASN A 70 -7.74 -1.53 3.95
C ASN A 70 -9.08 -1.61 4.68
N TYR A 71 -9.10 -1.51 6.00
CA TYR A 71 -10.35 -1.32 6.75
C TYR A 71 -10.97 0.06 6.49
N ALA A 72 -10.14 1.11 6.37
CA ALA A 72 -10.63 2.42 5.94
C ALA A 72 -11.22 2.38 4.51
N ASN A 73 -10.58 1.64 3.60
CA ASN A 73 -11.09 1.41 2.24
C ASN A 73 -12.44 0.66 2.27
N ALA A 74 -12.59 -0.33 3.15
CA ALA A 74 -13.85 -1.04 3.34
C ALA A 74 -14.95 -0.12 3.91
N ALA A 75 -14.61 0.72 4.90
CA ALA A 75 -15.54 1.73 5.41
C ALA A 75 -15.98 2.72 4.33
N ALA A 76 -15.05 3.17 3.47
CA ALA A 76 -15.36 4.01 2.32
C ALA A 76 -16.32 3.33 1.34
N ALA A 77 -16.10 2.05 1.02
CA ALA A 77 -16.97 1.27 0.14
C ALA A 77 -18.38 1.14 0.72
N VAL A 78 -18.51 0.85 2.01
CA VAL A 78 -19.79 0.80 2.72
C VAL A 78 -20.47 2.18 2.73
N ALA A 79 -19.73 3.27 2.97
CA ALA A 79 -20.28 4.63 2.94
C ALA A 79 -20.79 5.00 1.53
N ILE A 80 -20.11 4.59 0.47
CA ILE A 80 -20.54 4.79 -0.92
C ILE A 80 -21.83 4.01 -1.19
N ALA A 81 -21.88 2.72 -0.83
CA ALA A 81 -23.06 1.89 -1.04
C ALA A 81 -24.28 2.44 -0.28
N ARG A 82 -24.07 2.88 0.98
CA ARG A 82 -25.11 3.53 1.78
C ARG A 82 -25.60 4.83 1.13
N ALA A 83 -24.69 5.69 0.69
CA ALA A 83 -25.07 6.94 0.01
C ALA A 83 -25.81 6.69 -1.30
N ALA A 84 -25.60 5.53 -1.93
CA ALA A 84 -26.37 5.06 -3.08
C ALA A 84 -27.72 4.42 -2.74
N GLY A 85 -28.07 4.33 -1.45
CA GLY A 85 -29.36 3.83 -0.98
C GLY A 85 -29.40 2.34 -0.60
N PHE A 86 -28.23 1.70 -0.46
CA PHE A 86 -28.17 0.31 -0.02
C PHE A 86 -28.49 0.20 1.49
N ASP A 87 -29.43 -0.68 1.85
CA ASP A 87 -29.86 -0.91 3.24
C ASP A 87 -29.07 -2.07 3.87
N PHE A 88 -28.04 -1.73 4.65
CA PHE A 88 -27.23 -2.69 5.40
C PHE A 88 -27.95 -3.33 6.59
N GLY A 89 -29.12 -2.82 6.99
CA GLY A 89 -29.99 -3.41 8.04
C GLY A 89 -30.77 -4.62 7.55
N SER A 90 -30.95 -4.79 6.25
CA SER A 90 -31.70 -5.89 5.65
C SER A 90 -31.07 -7.26 5.87
N ALA A 91 -31.87 -8.31 5.94
CA ALA A 91 -31.39 -9.68 6.03
C ALA A 91 -30.51 -10.07 4.83
N GLN A 92 -30.94 -9.64 3.62
CA GLN A 92 -30.17 -9.88 2.39
C GLN A 92 -28.79 -9.27 2.41
N ALA A 93 -28.63 -8.04 2.94
CA ALA A 93 -27.35 -7.39 3.07
C ALA A 93 -26.42 -8.15 4.04
N LYS A 94 -26.96 -8.59 5.18
CA LYS A 94 -26.20 -9.37 6.17
C LYS A 94 -25.75 -10.71 5.62
N ASP A 95 -26.59 -11.39 4.85
CA ASP A 95 -26.21 -12.65 4.21
C ASP A 95 -25.16 -12.42 3.12
N ALA A 96 -25.30 -11.40 2.28
CA ALA A 96 -24.32 -11.03 1.27
C ALA A 96 -22.95 -10.71 1.87
N LEU A 97 -22.91 -9.99 3.02
CA LEU A 97 -21.65 -9.69 3.72
C LEU A 97 -20.98 -10.94 4.31
N ARG A 98 -21.76 -11.94 4.75
CA ARG A 98 -21.25 -13.23 5.25
C ARG A 98 -20.71 -14.12 4.14
N GLU A 99 -21.31 -14.04 2.96
CA GLU A 99 -20.96 -14.84 1.79
C GLU A 99 -19.91 -14.15 0.89
N MET A 100 -19.48 -12.94 1.28
CA MET A 100 -18.46 -12.22 0.53
C MET A 100 -17.17 -13.04 0.45
N GLU A 101 -16.82 -13.47 -0.76
CA GLU A 101 -15.54 -14.12 -1.01
C GLU A 101 -14.40 -13.10 -0.89
N PRO A 102 -13.27 -13.56 -0.30
CA PRO A 102 -12.08 -12.73 -0.21
C PRO A 102 -11.58 -12.32 -1.60
N VAL A 103 -11.55 -11.02 -1.87
CA VAL A 103 -11.02 -10.50 -3.14
C VAL A 103 -9.53 -10.25 -3.00
N ARG A 104 -8.71 -10.96 -3.81
CA ARG A 104 -7.30 -10.63 -3.99
C ARG A 104 -7.16 -9.61 -5.11
N ILE A 105 -6.40 -8.56 -4.85
CA ILE A 105 -6.07 -7.55 -5.86
C ILE A 105 -4.56 -7.69 -6.13
N ALA A 106 -4.21 -8.16 -7.31
CA ALA A 106 -2.81 -8.31 -7.70
C ALA A 106 -2.07 -6.97 -7.59
N GLY A 107 -0.84 -7.01 -7.05
CA GLY A 107 -0.02 -5.82 -6.83
C GLY A 107 -0.52 -4.86 -5.75
N ARG A 108 -1.37 -5.34 -4.83
CA ARG A 108 -1.83 -4.62 -3.63
C ARG A 108 -1.62 -5.50 -2.41
N MET A 109 -0.66 -5.16 -1.57
CA MET A 109 -0.28 -5.97 -0.42
C MET A 109 -0.14 -7.45 -0.79
N GLU A 110 0.46 -7.73 -1.97
CA GLU A 110 0.57 -9.08 -2.47
C GLU A 110 1.83 -9.74 -1.92
N HIS A 111 1.64 -10.79 -1.12
CA HIS A 111 2.70 -11.46 -0.38
C HIS A 111 3.21 -12.69 -1.10
N PHE A 112 4.52 -12.78 -1.24
CA PHE A 112 5.24 -13.92 -1.77
C PHE A 112 6.21 -14.42 -0.71
N LYS A 113 6.09 -15.67 -0.30
CA LYS A 113 6.96 -16.29 0.71
C LYS A 113 7.76 -17.43 0.09
N ASP A 114 9.08 -17.35 0.18
CA ASP A 114 9.92 -18.52 -0.13
C ASP A 114 10.08 -19.39 1.14
N THR A 115 9.51 -20.58 1.13
CA THR A 115 9.57 -21.51 2.25
C THR A 115 10.96 -22.15 2.46
N ARG A 116 11.89 -21.94 1.52
CA ARG A 116 13.27 -22.47 1.56
C ARG A 116 14.29 -21.47 2.08
N SER A 117 13.90 -20.22 2.14
CA SER A 117 14.66 -19.12 2.73
C SER A 117 13.72 -18.32 3.64
N ASN A 118 14.26 -17.58 4.58
CA ASN A 118 13.44 -16.75 5.47
C ASN A 118 13.17 -15.39 4.82
N THR A 119 12.61 -15.40 3.60
CA THR A 119 12.41 -14.20 2.77
C THR A 119 10.94 -14.05 2.39
N ILE A 120 10.41 -12.84 2.61
CA ILE A 120 9.07 -12.43 2.20
C ILE A 120 9.20 -11.22 1.27
N ALA A 121 8.64 -11.29 0.08
CA ALA A 121 8.49 -10.14 -0.80
C ALA A 121 7.05 -9.66 -0.77
N ILE A 122 6.85 -8.34 -0.67
CA ILE A 122 5.54 -7.68 -0.70
C ILE A 122 5.51 -6.74 -1.89
N VAL A 123 4.63 -7.02 -2.83
CA VAL A 123 4.41 -6.15 -4.00
C VAL A 123 3.21 -5.27 -3.74
N ASP A 124 3.42 -3.94 -3.80
CA ASP A 124 2.38 -2.96 -3.56
C ASP A 124 2.46 -1.76 -4.52
N TYR A 125 1.41 -0.99 -4.60
CA TYR A 125 1.35 0.23 -5.42
C TYR A 125 1.61 1.51 -4.62
N ALA A 126 2.11 1.43 -3.41
CA ALA A 126 2.50 2.59 -2.60
C ALA A 126 3.47 3.49 -3.39
N HIS A 127 3.24 4.80 -3.40
CA HIS A 127 4.01 5.74 -4.21
C HIS A 127 4.00 7.18 -3.67
N ASN A 128 3.72 7.37 -2.39
CA ASN A 128 3.78 8.66 -1.69
C ASN A 128 4.03 8.45 -0.20
N TYR A 129 4.29 9.54 0.53
CA TYR A 129 4.61 9.51 1.96
C TYR A 129 3.63 8.66 2.77
N ALA A 130 2.34 8.95 2.66
CA ALA A 130 1.31 8.29 3.48
C ALA A 130 1.21 6.79 3.21
N SER A 131 1.27 6.38 1.93
CA SER A 131 1.17 4.96 1.56
C SER A 131 2.43 4.17 1.93
N VAL A 132 3.62 4.77 1.82
CA VAL A 132 4.88 4.14 2.27
C VAL A 132 4.89 4.01 3.79
N THR A 133 4.47 5.05 4.52
CA THR A 133 4.35 4.99 5.98
C THR A 133 3.39 3.87 6.40
N ALA A 134 2.19 3.80 5.80
CA ALA A 134 1.21 2.77 6.13
C ALA A 134 1.70 1.34 5.84
N LEU A 135 2.47 1.16 4.75
CA LEU A 135 3.10 -0.12 4.42
C LEU A 135 4.15 -0.52 5.47
N LEU A 136 4.99 0.43 5.90
CA LEU A 136 5.99 0.19 6.93
C LEU A 136 5.36 -0.04 8.31
N ASP A 137 4.29 0.66 8.65
CA ASP A 137 3.51 0.42 9.88
C ASP A 137 2.98 -1.02 9.92
N TYR A 138 2.47 -1.51 8.79
CA TYR A 138 2.07 -2.92 8.66
C TYR A 138 3.26 -3.87 8.89
N VAL A 139 4.43 -3.59 8.29
CA VAL A 139 5.64 -4.44 8.48
C VAL A 139 6.06 -4.47 9.93
N ASP A 140 6.11 -3.32 10.61
CA ASP A 140 6.47 -3.22 12.02
C ASP A 140 5.49 -3.98 12.91
N GLN A 141 4.18 -3.81 12.66
CA GLN A 141 3.14 -4.48 13.43
C GLN A 141 3.20 -6.01 13.26
N ARG A 142 3.43 -6.46 12.02
CA ARG A 142 3.33 -7.89 11.67
C ARG A 142 4.62 -8.66 11.91
N TYR A 143 5.77 -8.03 11.70
CA TYR A 143 7.08 -8.69 11.68
C TYR A 143 8.11 -8.03 12.62
N GLY A 144 7.84 -6.88 13.21
CA GLY A 144 8.81 -6.11 13.99
C GLY A 144 9.41 -6.88 15.18
N SER A 145 8.65 -7.82 15.79
CA SER A 145 9.17 -8.68 16.86
C SER A 145 10.29 -9.62 16.41
N GLU A 146 10.33 -9.96 15.12
CA GLU A 146 11.35 -10.82 14.51
C GLU A 146 12.58 -10.02 14.06
N LYS A 147 12.54 -8.68 14.14
CA LYS A 147 13.61 -7.77 13.71
C LYS A 147 14.09 -8.04 12.28
N PRO A 148 13.20 -7.96 11.31
CA PRO A 148 13.56 -8.26 9.94
C PRO A 148 14.58 -7.28 9.39
N GLU A 149 15.42 -7.74 8.45
CA GLU A 149 16.16 -6.86 7.56
C GLU A 149 15.24 -6.40 6.42
N ILE A 150 15.04 -5.09 6.28
CA ILE A 150 14.05 -4.53 5.36
C ILE A 150 14.74 -3.87 4.18
N THR A 151 14.39 -4.32 2.97
CA THR A 151 14.81 -3.70 1.71
C THR A 151 13.62 -3.06 1.02
N LEU A 152 13.74 -1.80 0.62
CA LEU A 152 12.76 -1.10 -0.22
C LEU A 152 13.29 -0.95 -1.64
N ILE A 153 12.53 -1.45 -2.62
CA ILE A 153 12.78 -1.24 -4.06
C ILE A 153 11.74 -0.27 -4.58
N THR A 154 12.16 0.89 -5.09
CA THR A 154 11.27 1.94 -5.55
C THR A 154 11.89 2.79 -6.64
N GLY A 155 11.05 3.44 -7.41
CA GLY A 155 11.38 4.55 -8.28
C GLY A 155 10.45 5.71 -8.01
N SER A 156 10.34 6.61 -8.99
CA SER A 156 9.34 7.68 -8.99
C SER A 156 8.96 8.06 -10.41
N ALA A 157 7.77 8.61 -10.59
CA ALA A 157 7.33 9.11 -11.87
C ALA A 157 8.15 10.35 -12.29
N GLY A 158 8.44 10.44 -13.60
CA GLY A 158 9.08 11.62 -14.19
C GLY A 158 8.10 12.71 -14.59
N ASN A 159 8.61 13.93 -14.79
CA ASN A 159 7.90 15.12 -15.26
C ASN A 159 6.69 15.54 -14.42
N LYS A 160 6.51 14.97 -13.23
CA LYS A 160 5.40 15.28 -12.31
C LYS A 160 5.73 14.85 -10.89
N ALA A 161 4.98 15.40 -9.93
CA ALA A 161 5.02 14.98 -8.54
C ALA A 161 6.45 14.89 -7.97
N TYR A 162 7.29 15.89 -8.25
CA TYR A 162 8.68 15.96 -7.80
C TYR A 162 8.82 15.82 -6.28
N ASP A 163 7.86 16.34 -5.52
CA ASP A 163 7.84 16.23 -4.06
C ASP A 163 7.83 14.77 -3.57
N ARG A 164 7.21 13.86 -4.34
CA ARG A 164 7.13 12.43 -4.00
C ARG A 164 8.48 11.74 -3.91
N ARG A 165 9.50 12.22 -4.66
CA ARG A 165 10.86 11.67 -4.63
C ARG A 165 11.42 11.74 -3.21
N ALA A 166 11.40 12.94 -2.63
CA ALA A 166 11.84 13.16 -1.26
C ALA A 166 10.87 12.53 -0.23
N GLU A 167 9.55 12.60 -0.46
CA GLU A 167 8.53 12.05 0.43
C GLU A 167 8.68 10.54 0.64
N ILE A 168 8.91 9.77 -0.43
CA ILE A 168 9.10 8.31 -0.36
C ILE A 168 10.35 8.01 0.48
N VAL A 169 11.47 8.70 0.21
CA VAL A 169 12.73 8.51 0.94
C VAL A 169 12.56 8.88 2.42
N HIS A 170 11.97 10.03 2.71
CA HIS A 170 11.76 10.49 4.09
C HIS A 170 10.81 9.59 4.89
N ALA A 171 9.82 8.98 4.24
CA ALA A 171 8.94 8.02 4.90
C ALA A 171 9.65 6.73 5.28
N ALA A 172 10.71 6.35 4.56
CA ALA A 172 11.33 5.04 4.66
C ALA A 172 12.70 5.01 5.33
N GLN A 173 13.55 6.03 5.14
CA GLN A 173 15.00 5.96 5.39
C GLN A 173 15.42 5.57 6.81
N ASP A 174 14.59 5.83 7.82
CA ASP A 174 14.90 5.51 9.22
C ASP A 174 14.25 4.19 9.68
N ARG A 175 13.60 3.47 8.76
CA ARG A 175 12.83 2.25 9.04
C ARG A 175 13.24 1.06 8.16
N ILE A 176 14.18 1.25 7.26
CA ILE A 176 14.69 0.24 6.34
C ILE A 176 16.21 0.15 6.43
N ASP A 177 16.78 -1.00 6.07
CA ASP A 177 18.22 -1.22 6.04
C ASP A 177 18.83 -0.96 4.66
N HIS A 178 18.06 -1.22 3.60
CA HIS A 178 18.49 -1.07 2.22
C HIS A 178 17.45 -0.34 1.37
N LEU A 179 17.91 0.61 0.56
CA LEU A 179 17.14 1.29 -0.45
C LEU A 179 17.68 0.98 -1.85
N VAL A 180 16.86 0.41 -2.70
CA VAL A 180 17.19 0.16 -4.11
C VAL A 180 16.38 1.09 -4.99
N LEU A 181 17.06 2.06 -5.62
CA LEU A 181 16.46 3.02 -6.54
C LEU A 181 16.49 2.46 -7.97
N THR A 182 15.36 2.54 -8.66
CA THR A 182 15.22 1.92 -9.98
C THR A 182 14.21 2.64 -10.86
N PHE A 183 14.09 2.18 -12.11
CA PHE A 183 13.10 2.69 -13.07
C PHE A 183 11.65 2.52 -12.58
N GLU A 184 10.88 3.56 -12.80
CA GLU A 184 9.41 3.58 -12.76
C GLU A 184 8.91 4.29 -14.03
N ASP A 185 7.82 5.01 -14.01
CA ASP A 185 7.30 5.74 -15.19
C ASP A 185 7.98 7.10 -15.34
N THR A 186 9.26 7.14 -15.73
CA THR A 186 10.02 8.40 -15.82
C THR A 186 9.69 9.23 -17.05
N ASP A 187 9.05 8.61 -18.07
CA ASP A 187 8.61 9.24 -19.32
C ASP A 187 9.79 9.92 -20.06
N ASP A 188 9.78 11.24 -20.25
CA ASP A 188 10.85 11.97 -20.95
C ASP A 188 12.02 12.35 -20.03
N GLU A 189 11.92 12.11 -18.74
CA GLU A 189 12.96 12.43 -17.77
C GLU A 189 13.95 11.27 -17.63
N PRO A 190 15.28 11.52 -17.68
CA PRO A 190 16.26 10.45 -17.52
C PRO A 190 16.09 9.73 -16.17
N VAL A 191 16.04 8.41 -16.20
CA VAL A 191 15.89 7.58 -14.99
C VAL A 191 17.02 7.83 -13.99
N GLU A 192 18.24 8.09 -14.48
CA GLU A 192 19.39 8.44 -13.69
C GLU A 192 19.15 9.70 -12.85
N GLN A 193 18.51 10.71 -13.46
CA GLN A 193 18.19 11.95 -12.76
C GLN A 193 17.14 11.74 -11.67
N VAL A 194 16.09 10.97 -11.97
CA VAL A 194 15.04 10.64 -10.99
C VAL A 194 15.65 9.88 -9.79
N CYS A 195 16.49 8.89 -10.06
CA CYS A 195 17.19 8.15 -9.01
C CYS A 195 18.17 9.04 -8.23
N ALA A 196 18.88 9.96 -8.90
CA ALA A 196 19.78 10.90 -8.24
C ALA A 196 19.04 11.84 -7.29
N ASP A 197 17.92 12.43 -7.72
CA ASP A 197 17.08 13.30 -6.88
C ASP A 197 16.56 12.57 -5.62
N MET A 198 16.19 11.29 -5.78
CA MET A 198 15.78 10.46 -4.64
C MET A 198 16.96 10.19 -3.71
N ASN A 199 18.12 9.84 -4.26
CA ASN A 199 19.34 9.61 -3.47
C ASN A 199 19.78 10.86 -2.71
N ASP A 200 19.71 12.04 -3.34
CA ASP A 200 20.08 13.32 -2.73
C ASP A 200 19.13 13.72 -1.57
N SER A 201 17.95 13.09 -1.52
CA SER A 201 16.99 13.28 -0.42
C SER A 201 17.29 12.41 0.80
N VAL A 202 18.26 11.48 0.70
CA VAL A 202 18.66 10.62 1.81
C VAL A 202 19.50 11.42 2.82
N THR A 203 19.07 11.42 4.07
CA THR A 203 19.77 12.11 5.17
C THR A 203 20.31 11.13 6.22
N ASN A 204 19.85 9.88 6.22
CA ASN A 204 20.32 8.84 7.12
C ASN A 204 21.67 8.23 6.59
N PRO A 205 22.82 8.50 7.24
CA PRO A 205 24.11 8.02 6.74
C PRO A 205 24.34 6.51 6.92
N GLN A 206 23.45 5.82 7.62
CA GLN A 206 23.54 4.37 7.85
C GLN A 206 22.76 3.57 6.81
N LEU A 207 21.89 4.21 6.03
CA LEU A 207 21.11 3.55 5.00
C LEU A 207 22.02 3.10 3.84
N ASP A 208 22.00 1.80 3.52
CA ASP A 208 22.67 1.28 2.31
C ASP A 208 21.81 1.59 1.09
N VAL A 209 22.31 2.49 0.22
CA VAL A 209 21.58 2.91 -0.99
C VAL A 209 22.27 2.36 -2.22
N LYS A 210 21.48 1.74 -3.10
CA LYS A 210 21.95 1.26 -4.42
C LYS A 210 21.03 1.76 -5.52
N THR A 211 21.61 2.11 -6.66
CA THR A 211 20.88 2.42 -7.88
C THR A 211 21.10 1.29 -8.89
N ILE A 212 20.00 0.67 -9.32
CA ILE A 212 19.98 -0.34 -10.38
C ILE A 212 18.89 0.10 -11.36
N LEU A 213 19.29 0.67 -12.48
CA LEU A 213 18.38 1.35 -13.40
C LEU A 213 17.34 0.41 -14.02
N ASP A 214 17.75 -0.81 -14.39
CA ASP A 214 16.80 -1.83 -14.86
C ASP A 214 16.01 -2.40 -13.68
N ARG A 215 14.69 -2.18 -13.68
CA ARG A 215 13.82 -2.61 -12.58
C ARG A 215 13.73 -4.13 -12.46
N ALA A 216 13.72 -4.84 -13.58
CA ALA A 216 13.69 -6.31 -13.53
C ALA A 216 14.97 -6.85 -12.88
N GLU A 217 16.13 -6.29 -13.25
CA GLU A 217 17.42 -6.61 -12.61
C GLU A 217 17.43 -6.22 -11.13
N ALA A 218 16.89 -5.05 -10.77
CA ALA A 218 16.81 -4.59 -9.39
C ALA A 218 16.02 -5.58 -8.51
N VAL A 219 14.85 -6.00 -8.96
CA VAL A 219 14.01 -6.97 -8.25
C VAL A 219 14.68 -8.34 -8.19
N GLU A 220 15.15 -8.87 -9.33
CA GLU A 220 15.74 -10.21 -9.41
C GLU A 220 17.01 -10.34 -8.56
N THR A 221 17.91 -9.36 -8.62
CA THR A 221 19.18 -9.39 -7.88
C THR A 221 18.96 -9.24 -6.38
N THR A 222 18.06 -8.35 -5.96
CA THR A 222 17.72 -8.14 -4.54
C THR A 222 17.07 -9.38 -3.95
N VAL A 223 16.03 -9.91 -4.58
CA VAL A 223 15.35 -11.14 -4.12
C VAL A 223 16.33 -12.32 -4.08
N SER A 224 17.22 -12.43 -5.07
CA SER A 224 18.23 -13.51 -5.11
C SER A 224 19.31 -13.36 -4.06
N ARG A 225 19.67 -12.13 -3.65
CA ARG A 225 20.63 -11.84 -2.58
C ARG A 225 20.07 -12.31 -1.23
N ASP A 226 18.88 -11.86 -0.88
CA ASP A 226 18.29 -12.06 0.44
C ASP A 226 17.93 -13.53 0.69
N ARG A 227 17.61 -14.27 -0.36
CA ARG A 227 17.42 -15.75 -0.27
C ARG A 227 18.66 -16.54 0.14
N LYS A 228 19.84 -15.96 0.13
CA LYS A 228 21.09 -16.65 0.49
C LYS A 228 21.37 -16.64 1.99
N ASP A 229 20.66 -15.80 2.74
CA ASP A 229 20.74 -15.74 4.20
C ASP A 229 19.42 -16.24 4.84
N PRO A 230 19.30 -17.55 5.11
CA PRO A 230 18.09 -18.09 5.72
C PRO A 230 18.02 -17.90 7.24
N GLU A 231 19.06 -17.38 7.88
CA GLU A 231 19.11 -17.21 9.34
C GLU A 231 18.36 -15.96 9.79
N HIS A 232 18.29 -14.92 8.93
CA HIS A 232 17.55 -13.71 9.19
C HIS A 232 16.25 -13.66 8.40
N LEU A 233 15.24 -12.99 8.97
CA LEU A 233 14.02 -12.68 8.23
C LEU A 233 14.30 -11.46 7.33
N HIS A 234 14.11 -11.64 6.02
CA HIS A 234 14.21 -10.57 5.04
C HIS A 234 12.83 -10.18 4.54
N ILE A 235 12.50 -8.89 4.61
CA ILE A 235 11.28 -8.31 4.05
C ILE A 235 11.67 -7.41 2.87
N ILE A 236 11.24 -7.77 1.67
CA ILE A 236 11.51 -6.99 0.46
C ILE A 236 10.23 -6.30 0.05
N LEU A 237 10.19 -4.97 0.15
CA LEU A 237 9.08 -4.13 -0.28
C LEU A 237 9.34 -3.64 -1.70
N ILE A 238 8.50 -4.03 -2.64
CA ILE A 238 8.61 -3.65 -4.06
C ILE A 238 7.42 -2.78 -4.39
N ILE A 239 7.63 -1.47 -4.53
CA ILE A 239 6.55 -0.50 -4.60
C ILE A 239 6.57 0.34 -5.87
N GLY A 240 5.43 1.01 -6.15
CA GLY A 240 5.23 1.96 -7.25
C GLY A 240 4.52 1.37 -8.46
N LYS A 241 4.82 0.14 -8.86
CA LYS A 241 4.22 -0.49 -10.06
C LYS A 241 3.07 -1.46 -9.78
N GLY A 242 3.02 -2.07 -8.57
CA GLY A 242 2.00 -3.07 -8.27
C GLY A 242 1.96 -4.17 -9.33
N ASN A 243 0.80 -4.37 -9.99
CA ASN A 243 0.62 -5.38 -11.03
C ASN A 243 0.74 -4.84 -12.46
N GLU A 244 1.29 -3.67 -12.68
CA GLU A 244 1.44 -3.11 -14.02
C GLU A 244 2.44 -3.91 -14.86
N ARG A 245 2.12 -4.06 -16.15
CA ARG A 245 2.90 -4.85 -17.14
C ARG A 245 3.58 -3.98 -18.18
N TRP A 246 3.78 -2.73 -17.87
CA TRP A 246 4.38 -1.74 -18.77
C TRP A 246 5.01 -0.60 -17.97
N PHE A 247 5.93 0.09 -18.63
CA PHE A 247 6.44 1.39 -18.19
C PHE A 247 6.00 2.47 -19.16
N LYS A 248 5.82 3.68 -18.66
CA LYS A 248 5.73 4.86 -19.50
C LYS A 248 7.13 5.43 -19.75
N ASP A 249 7.52 5.46 -21.02
CA ASP A 249 8.81 5.93 -21.48
C ASP A 249 8.63 6.68 -22.81
N HIS A 250 9.03 7.96 -22.87
CA HIS A 250 8.87 8.85 -24.03
C HIS A 250 7.47 8.77 -24.67
N GLY A 251 6.44 8.90 -23.83
CA GLY A 251 5.04 8.84 -24.25
C GLY A 251 4.55 7.46 -24.72
N LYS A 252 5.36 6.41 -24.59
CA LYS A 252 5.03 5.04 -25.02
C LYS A 252 4.90 4.11 -23.82
N HIS A 253 4.09 3.07 -23.97
CA HIS A 253 4.05 1.96 -23.04
C HIS A 253 5.07 0.88 -23.49
N ILE A 254 6.12 0.72 -22.69
CA ILE A 254 7.15 -0.31 -22.89
C ILE A 254 6.75 -1.55 -22.07
N PRO A 255 6.69 -2.75 -22.70
CA PRO A 255 6.33 -3.97 -21.97
C PRO A 255 7.27 -4.25 -20.79
N TYR A 256 6.69 -4.69 -19.69
CA TYR A 256 7.38 -5.09 -18.46
C TYR A 256 6.84 -6.44 -17.96
N GLU A 257 7.72 -7.31 -17.43
CA GLU A 257 7.32 -8.62 -16.89
C GLU A 257 6.35 -8.48 -15.70
N GLY A 258 6.59 -7.48 -14.85
CA GLY A 258 5.87 -7.22 -13.61
C GLY A 258 6.62 -7.72 -12.37
N ASP A 259 6.58 -6.92 -11.30
CA ASP A 259 7.29 -7.21 -10.06
C ASP A 259 6.89 -8.56 -9.46
N ASP A 260 5.60 -8.84 -9.41
CA ASP A 260 5.02 -10.08 -8.90
C ASP A 260 5.54 -11.32 -9.66
N ARG A 261 5.54 -11.28 -10.99
CA ARG A 261 6.02 -12.40 -11.81
C ARG A 261 7.52 -12.64 -11.66
N ILE A 262 8.30 -11.57 -11.53
CA ILE A 262 9.74 -11.69 -11.28
C ILE A 262 9.97 -12.39 -9.94
N VAL A 263 9.25 -11.97 -8.89
CA VAL A 263 9.32 -12.62 -7.56
C VAL A 263 8.90 -14.08 -7.64
N GLU A 264 7.76 -14.40 -8.26
CA GLU A 264 7.30 -15.77 -8.46
C GLU A 264 8.35 -16.65 -9.15
N ARG A 265 8.96 -16.11 -10.22
CA ARG A 265 10.01 -16.81 -10.98
C ARG A 265 11.25 -17.06 -10.12
N VAL A 266 11.72 -16.06 -9.36
CA VAL A 266 12.90 -16.20 -8.51
C VAL A 266 12.64 -17.12 -7.34
N PHE A 267 11.49 -17.03 -6.70
CA PHE A 267 11.08 -17.95 -5.63
C PHE A 267 10.68 -19.34 -6.15
N ARG A 268 10.49 -19.49 -7.47
CA ARG A 268 10.01 -20.72 -8.13
C ARG A 268 8.66 -21.17 -7.54
N LEU A 269 7.78 -20.19 -7.32
CA LEU A 269 6.39 -20.44 -6.97
C LEU A 269 5.65 -20.92 -8.23
N LYS A 270 4.69 -21.83 -8.07
CA LYS A 270 3.89 -22.40 -9.17
C LYS A 270 2.49 -21.85 -9.14
#